data_515f6e41dca4ccd6f9fbf5f8355c72ca
#
_entry.id   515f6e41dca4ccd6f9fbf5f8355c72ca
#
_cell.length_a   1.000
_cell.length_b   1.000
_cell.length_c   1.000
_cell.angle_alpha   90.00
_cell.angle_beta   90.00
_cell.angle_gamma   90.00
#
_symmetry.space_group_name_H-M   'P 1'
#
loop_
_entity.id
_entity.type
_entity.pdbx_description
1 polymer ?
#
loop_
_entity_poly.entity_id
_entity_poly.type
_entity_poly.pdbx_seq_one_letter_code
_entity_poly.pdbx_strand_id
1 'polypeptide(L)'
;KNCEQSNIEMTAPQVQDNDWNYLIVSGDAFRVEINKHNGYLTKYEVNGRDMIKDGEALKPNFWRAPVDNDYGANLQRKYIAWKNPEIKLTSFKQRTENNQVIVESAYDMPGVSAKLNLVYVINNAGAVKVTQKLTADKNAKVSNMFRFGLQMPMPRSFETVEYYGRGPVENYIDRNHCADLGIYRQSVAEQFYPYIRPQENGTKTDIRWWKMLDQSGNGIKIVAAAPFSASALHYTIESLDEGWSKEQGHSQEVDEADLTNLCIDKVQA
;
A
#
# COMPACT_ATOMS: atom_id res chain seq x y z
N LYS A 1 -25.19 18.40 -34.46
CA LYS A 1 -23.99 17.62 -34.74
C LYS A 1 -24.04 16.41 -33.83
N ASN A 2 -24.38 15.25 -34.40
CA ASN A 2 -24.37 13.96 -33.71
C ASN A 2 -22.94 13.62 -33.32
N CYS A 3 -22.68 13.51 -32.04
CA CYS A 3 -21.47 12.89 -31.53
C CYS A 3 -21.67 11.38 -31.69
N GLU A 4 -21.08 10.79 -32.73
CA GLU A 4 -20.96 9.35 -32.82
C GLU A 4 -20.12 8.88 -31.63
N GLN A 5 -20.77 8.30 -30.64
CA GLN A 5 -20.10 7.47 -29.64
C GLN A 5 -19.58 6.25 -30.41
N SER A 6 -18.30 6.23 -30.70
CA SER A 6 -17.63 5.02 -31.11
C SER A 6 -17.81 4.01 -29.97
N ASN A 7 -18.61 2.99 -30.22
CA ASN A 7 -18.65 1.78 -29.41
C ASN A 7 -17.30 1.08 -29.57
N ILE A 8 -16.32 1.48 -28.76
CA ILE A 8 -15.14 0.66 -28.52
C ILE A 8 -15.67 -0.55 -27.75
N GLU A 9 -15.77 -1.68 -28.40
CA GLU A 9 -16.00 -2.96 -27.72
C GLU A 9 -14.88 -3.11 -26.69
N MET A 10 -15.21 -2.89 -25.42
CA MET A 10 -14.27 -3.06 -24.34
C MET A 10 -14.11 -4.57 -24.10
N THR A 11 -13.08 -5.15 -24.69
CA THR A 11 -12.69 -6.53 -24.44
C THR A 11 -12.09 -6.67 -23.05
N ALA A 12 -12.28 -7.85 -22.43
CA ALA A 12 -11.61 -8.16 -21.17
C ALA A 12 -10.09 -8.30 -21.37
N PRO A 13 -9.27 -8.06 -20.34
CA PRO A 13 -7.86 -8.41 -20.35
C PRO A 13 -7.64 -9.90 -20.64
N GLN A 14 -6.47 -10.24 -21.18
CA GLN A 14 -6.06 -11.62 -21.35
C GLN A 14 -5.65 -12.22 -20.02
N VAL A 15 -6.00 -13.50 -19.79
CA VAL A 15 -5.66 -14.25 -18.59
C VAL A 15 -4.80 -15.46 -18.97
N GLN A 16 -3.65 -15.60 -18.34
CA GLN A 16 -2.79 -16.78 -18.42
C GLN A 16 -2.72 -17.43 -17.04
N ASP A 17 -3.27 -18.63 -16.92
CA ASP A 17 -3.39 -19.37 -15.65
C ASP A 17 -2.69 -20.75 -15.70
N ASN A 18 -1.85 -20.96 -16.70
CA ASN A 18 -1.07 -22.19 -16.90
C ASN A 18 0.26 -22.21 -16.17
N ASP A 19 0.71 -21.11 -15.61
CA ASP A 19 1.90 -21.06 -14.73
C ASP A 19 1.52 -21.54 -13.32
N TRP A 20 2.43 -22.32 -12.72
CA TRP A 20 2.23 -22.87 -11.36
C TRP A 20 2.28 -21.78 -10.28
N ASN A 21 3.12 -20.78 -10.46
CA ASN A 21 3.41 -19.76 -9.47
C ASN A 21 2.56 -18.50 -9.62
N TYR A 22 2.25 -18.12 -10.86
CA TYR A 22 1.65 -16.82 -11.16
C TYR A 22 0.40 -16.91 -12.02
N LEU A 23 -0.59 -16.10 -11.66
CA LEU A 23 -1.67 -15.70 -12.53
C LEU A 23 -1.25 -14.41 -13.24
N ILE A 24 -1.28 -14.41 -14.57
CA ILE A 24 -0.89 -13.26 -15.39
C ILE A 24 -2.12 -12.68 -16.05
N VAL A 25 -2.34 -11.39 -15.87
CA VAL A 25 -3.41 -10.62 -16.50
C VAL A 25 -2.78 -9.50 -17.31
N SER A 26 -3.04 -9.42 -18.59
CA SER A 26 -2.40 -8.49 -19.49
C SER A 26 -3.33 -7.87 -20.53
N GLY A 27 -2.94 -6.72 -21.02
CA GLY A 27 -3.50 -6.01 -22.15
C GLY A 27 -2.37 -5.44 -23.01
N ASP A 28 -2.71 -4.56 -23.95
CA ASP A 28 -1.74 -4.03 -24.92
C ASP A 28 -0.59 -3.24 -24.26
N ALA A 29 -0.89 -2.57 -23.15
CA ALA A 29 0.06 -1.65 -22.50
C ALA A 29 0.35 -2.01 -21.03
N PHE A 30 -0.16 -3.11 -20.52
CA PHE A 30 0.04 -3.48 -19.11
C PHE A 30 0.17 -4.99 -18.91
N ARG A 31 0.84 -5.35 -17.81
CA ARG A 31 0.97 -6.72 -17.31
C ARG A 31 0.89 -6.70 -15.79
N VAL A 32 0.00 -7.53 -15.26
CA VAL A 32 -0.19 -7.76 -13.82
C VAL A 32 0.12 -9.22 -13.52
N GLU A 33 0.92 -9.48 -12.49
CA GLU A 33 1.19 -10.84 -12.00
C GLU A 33 0.77 -10.95 -10.54
N ILE A 34 0.03 -12.00 -10.23
CA ILE A 34 -0.42 -12.33 -8.87
C ILE A 34 0.14 -13.69 -8.51
N ASN A 35 0.86 -13.75 -7.39
CA ASN A 35 1.42 -15.00 -6.88
C ASN A 35 0.30 -15.89 -6.34
N LYS A 36 0.15 -17.10 -6.89
CA LYS A 36 -0.90 -18.06 -6.51
C LYS A 36 -0.71 -18.68 -5.13
N HIS A 37 0.50 -18.62 -4.57
CA HIS A 37 0.80 -19.21 -3.26
C HIS A 37 0.45 -18.30 -2.09
N ASN A 38 0.43 -16.98 -2.31
CA ASN A 38 0.10 -16.01 -1.28
C ASN A 38 -0.99 -15.01 -1.68
N GLY A 39 -1.43 -15.00 -2.94
CA GLY A 39 -2.47 -14.11 -3.44
C GLY A 39 -2.05 -12.64 -3.58
N TYR A 40 -0.76 -12.32 -3.48
CA TYR A 40 -0.27 -10.94 -3.57
C TYR A 40 0.10 -10.55 -4.99
N LEU A 41 -0.12 -9.29 -5.31
CA LEU A 41 0.25 -8.67 -6.57
C LEU A 41 1.74 -8.37 -6.54
N THR A 42 2.51 -9.06 -7.40
CA THR A 42 3.98 -9.01 -7.43
C THR A 42 4.53 -8.22 -8.60
N LYS A 43 3.73 -8.00 -9.64
CA LYS A 43 4.09 -7.17 -10.78
C LYS A 43 2.91 -6.31 -11.22
N TYR A 44 3.18 -5.05 -11.43
CA TYR A 44 2.26 -4.11 -12.08
C TYR A 44 3.06 -3.27 -13.08
N GLU A 45 3.17 -3.77 -14.28
CA GLU A 45 3.90 -3.14 -15.36
C GLU A 45 2.94 -2.36 -16.26
N VAL A 46 3.29 -1.12 -16.57
CA VAL A 46 2.58 -0.26 -17.52
C VAL A 46 3.60 0.33 -18.48
N ASN A 47 3.38 0.15 -19.79
CA ASN A 47 4.30 0.58 -20.85
C ASN A 47 5.75 0.13 -20.63
N GLY A 48 5.94 -1.12 -20.18
CA GLY A 48 7.25 -1.72 -19.93
C GLY A 48 7.93 -1.25 -18.64
N ARG A 49 7.22 -0.51 -17.77
CA ARG A 49 7.75 -0.04 -16.50
C ARG A 49 6.99 -0.67 -15.33
N ASP A 50 7.70 -1.40 -14.50
CA ASP A 50 7.14 -2.01 -13.30
C ASP A 50 7.00 -0.98 -12.18
N MET A 51 5.83 -0.96 -11.53
CA MET A 51 5.50 -0.10 -10.39
C MET A 51 5.88 -0.76 -9.06
N ILE A 52 6.11 -2.07 -9.05
CA ILE A 52 6.52 -2.83 -7.87
C ILE A 52 8.00 -3.18 -8.02
N LYS A 53 8.78 -2.95 -6.97
CA LYS A 53 10.20 -3.34 -6.97
C LYS A 53 10.32 -4.86 -7.14
N ASP A 54 11.29 -5.28 -7.95
CA ASP A 54 11.56 -6.70 -8.18
C ASP A 54 11.79 -7.45 -6.86
N GLY A 55 11.17 -8.61 -6.74
CA GLY A 55 11.16 -9.43 -5.51
C GLY A 55 10.17 -8.96 -4.43
N GLU A 56 9.48 -7.83 -4.64
CA GLU A 56 8.51 -7.28 -3.69
C GLU A 56 7.06 -7.52 -4.15
N ALA A 57 6.10 -7.07 -3.33
CA ALA A 57 4.67 -7.20 -3.61
C ALA A 57 3.85 -6.10 -2.95
N LEU A 58 2.63 -5.86 -3.46
CA LEU A 58 1.59 -5.16 -2.73
C LEU A 58 1.06 -6.09 -1.63
N LYS A 59 1.23 -5.69 -0.37
CA LYS A 59 0.91 -6.52 0.82
C LYS A 59 -0.02 -5.80 1.78
N PRO A 60 -0.88 -6.54 2.51
CA PRO A 60 -1.54 -6.03 3.71
C PRO A 60 -0.52 -5.49 4.71
N ASN A 61 -0.84 -4.36 5.31
CA ASN A 61 0.00 -3.74 6.33
C ASN A 61 -0.85 -3.25 7.51
N PHE A 62 -0.49 -3.71 8.71
CA PHE A 62 -1.18 -3.40 9.97
C PHE A 62 -0.24 -2.74 10.98
N TRP A 63 1.01 -2.52 10.61
CA TRP A 63 2.07 -2.06 11.48
C TRP A 63 2.75 -0.78 10.95
N ARG A 64 3.25 0.02 11.85
CA ARG A 64 4.18 1.12 11.61
C ARG A 64 5.30 1.09 12.64
N ALA A 65 6.38 1.77 12.35
CA ALA A 65 7.44 1.98 13.35
C ALA A 65 6.87 2.74 14.56
N PRO A 66 7.06 2.25 15.79
CA PRO A 66 6.59 2.93 16.98
C PRO A 66 7.23 4.31 17.14
N VAL A 67 6.44 5.27 17.62
CA VAL A 67 6.91 6.60 17.99
C VAL A 67 7.19 6.69 19.50
N ASP A 68 7.82 7.75 19.95
CA ASP A 68 8.16 7.94 21.36
C ASP A 68 6.97 7.76 22.32
N ASN A 69 5.79 8.25 21.92
CA ASN A 69 4.57 8.10 22.70
C ASN A 69 4.09 6.65 22.79
N ASP A 70 4.30 5.87 21.75
CA ASP A 70 3.94 4.44 21.74
C ASP A 70 4.76 3.67 22.77
N TYR A 71 6.05 3.95 22.85
CA TYR A 71 6.93 3.36 23.87
C TYR A 71 6.49 3.78 25.28
N GLY A 72 6.14 5.06 25.48
CA GLY A 72 5.60 5.55 26.75
C GLY A 72 4.32 4.84 27.18
N ALA A 73 3.42 4.53 26.23
CA ALA A 73 2.17 3.83 26.46
C ALA A 73 2.28 2.30 26.36
N ASN A 74 3.48 1.79 26.04
CA ASN A 74 3.77 0.36 25.80
C ASN A 74 2.97 -0.27 24.65
N LEU A 75 2.63 0.52 23.63
CA LEU A 75 1.79 0.08 22.50
C LEU A 75 2.54 -0.89 21.57
N GLN A 76 3.85 -0.73 21.39
CA GLN A 76 4.69 -1.64 20.60
C GLN A 76 4.61 -3.10 21.09
N ARG A 77 4.32 -3.29 22.38
CA ARG A 77 4.10 -4.63 22.97
C ARG A 77 2.63 -5.03 22.93
N LYS A 78 1.73 -4.12 23.25
CA LYS A 78 0.29 -4.40 23.26
C LYS A 78 -0.24 -4.79 21.88
N TYR A 79 0.32 -4.17 20.81
CA TYR A 79 -0.15 -4.37 19.43
C TYR A 79 0.73 -5.34 18.62
N ILE A 80 1.69 -6.00 19.26
CA ILE A 80 2.70 -6.84 18.61
C ILE A 80 2.11 -7.94 17.72
N ALA A 81 0.92 -8.43 18.02
CA ALA A 81 0.25 -9.44 17.21
C ALA A 81 -0.02 -9.00 15.77
N TRP A 82 -0.01 -7.68 15.52
CA TRP A 82 -0.23 -7.07 14.21
C TRP A 82 1.07 -6.74 13.45
N LYS A 83 2.24 -6.89 14.07
CA LYS A 83 3.52 -6.57 13.42
C LYS A 83 3.82 -7.49 12.23
N ASN A 84 3.71 -8.78 12.44
CA ASN A 84 3.90 -9.81 11.41
C ASN A 84 2.87 -10.92 11.62
N PRO A 85 1.58 -10.64 11.43
CA PRO A 85 0.56 -11.64 11.63
C PRO A 85 0.72 -12.75 10.58
N GLU A 86 0.50 -13.99 10.98
CA GLU A 86 0.41 -15.09 10.03
C GLU A 86 -0.82 -14.89 9.15
N ILE A 87 -0.62 -14.83 7.84
CA ILE A 87 -1.68 -14.66 6.83
C ILE A 87 -1.65 -15.88 5.92
N LYS A 88 -2.54 -16.85 6.18
CA LYS A 88 -2.61 -18.12 5.46
C LYS A 88 -3.61 -18.05 4.33
N LEU A 89 -3.17 -18.19 3.09
CA LEU A 89 -4.08 -18.30 1.95
C LEU A 89 -4.92 -19.57 2.07
N THR A 90 -6.23 -19.44 2.07
CA THR A 90 -7.20 -20.54 2.13
C THR A 90 -7.98 -20.74 0.84
N SER A 91 -8.06 -19.71 0.00
CA SER A 91 -8.73 -19.77 -1.29
C SER A 91 -8.13 -18.74 -2.24
N PHE A 92 -7.91 -19.16 -3.48
CA PHE A 92 -7.52 -18.30 -4.60
C PHE A 92 -8.42 -18.62 -5.80
N LYS A 93 -9.13 -17.62 -6.29
CA LYS A 93 -10.08 -17.79 -7.40
C LYS A 93 -9.96 -16.64 -8.38
N GLN A 94 -10.12 -16.93 -9.66
CA GLN A 94 -10.21 -15.92 -10.69
C GLN A 94 -11.46 -16.16 -11.58
N ARG A 95 -12.01 -15.09 -12.13
CA ARG A 95 -13.06 -15.13 -13.14
C ARG A 95 -13.02 -13.87 -14.00
N THR A 96 -13.57 -13.98 -15.18
CA THR A 96 -13.83 -12.83 -16.05
C THR A 96 -15.31 -12.51 -16.03
N GLU A 97 -15.64 -11.28 -15.72
CA GLU A 97 -17.03 -10.80 -15.61
C GLU A 97 -17.09 -9.33 -16.02
N ASN A 98 -18.09 -8.94 -16.81
CA ASN A 98 -18.29 -7.55 -17.26
C ASN A 98 -17.03 -6.92 -17.89
N ASN A 99 -16.30 -7.67 -18.71
CA ASN A 99 -15.04 -7.26 -19.34
C ASN A 99 -13.93 -6.87 -18.37
N GLN A 100 -13.96 -7.41 -17.17
CA GLN A 100 -12.94 -7.25 -16.14
C GLN A 100 -12.49 -8.61 -15.64
N VAL A 101 -11.24 -8.70 -15.22
CA VAL A 101 -10.71 -9.88 -14.53
C VAL A 101 -10.80 -9.63 -13.02
N ILE A 102 -11.45 -10.53 -12.30
CA ILE A 102 -11.62 -10.46 -10.85
C ILE A 102 -10.83 -11.60 -10.24
N VAL A 103 -9.94 -11.26 -9.31
CA VAL A 103 -9.12 -12.21 -8.55
C VAL A 103 -9.45 -12.06 -7.09
N GLU A 104 -9.85 -13.15 -6.44
CA GLU A 104 -10.29 -13.17 -5.05
C GLU A 104 -9.40 -14.10 -4.23
N SER A 105 -8.79 -13.58 -3.20
CA SER A 105 -7.96 -14.32 -2.24
C SER A 105 -8.58 -14.22 -0.85
N ALA A 106 -8.76 -15.37 -0.20
CA ALA A 106 -9.23 -15.45 1.18
C ALA A 106 -8.12 -16.01 2.07
N TYR A 107 -8.02 -15.48 3.28
CA TYR A 107 -6.97 -15.83 4.23
C TYR A 107 -7.52 -16.05 5.63
N ASP A 108 -6.92 -16.98 6.35
CA ASP A 108 -7.03 -17.10 7.80
C ASP A 108 -5.85 -16.39 8.47
N MET A 109 -6.14 -15.67 9.54
CA MET A 109 -5.17 -14.98 10.39
C MET A 109 -5.32 -15.47 11.85
N PRO A 110 -4.82 -16.67 12.17
CA PRO A 110 -5.09 -17.32 13.45
C PRO A 110 -4.53 -16.54 14.64
N GLY A 111 -3.35 -15.93 14.49
CA GLY A 111 -2.71 -15.15 15.57
C GLY A 111 -3.48 -13.91 16.02
N VAL A 112 -4.42 -13.43 15.20
CA VAL A 112 -5.28 -12.27 15.50
C VAL A 112 -6.76 -12.61 15.41
N SER A 113 -7.12 -13.89 15.36
CA SER A 113 -8.51 -14.39 15.31
C SER A 113 -9.36 -13.65 14.29
N ALA A 114 -8.85 -13.54 13.07
CA ALA A 114 -9.49 -12.78 11.99
C ALA A 114 -9.39 -13.53 10.65
N LYS A 115 -10.22 -13.08 9.71
CA LYS A 115 -10.16 -13.45 8.30
C LYS A 115 -9.91 -12.22 7.45
N LEU A 116 -9.10 -12.39 6.40
CA LEU A 116 -8.79 -11.34 5.45
C LEU A 116 -9.25 -11.76 4.06
N ASN A 117 -9.77 -10.80 3.29
CA ASN A 117 -10.05 -10.97 1.88
C ASN A 117 -9.36 -9.86 1.09
N LEU A 118 -8.70 -10.24 0.01
CA LEU A 118 -8.19 -9.33 -1.02
C LEU A 118 -8.92 -9.61 -2.33
N VAL A 119 -9.41 -8.55 -2.97
CA VAL A 119 -10.03 -8.63 -4.28
C VAL A 119 -9.35 -7.64 -5.20
N TYR A 120 -8.85 -8.14 -6.33
CA TYR A 120 -8.33 -7.32 -7.43
C TYR A 120 -9.33 -7.35 -8.57
N VAL A 121 -9.71 -6.17 -9.07
CA VAL A 121 -10.51 -6.03 -10.28
C VAL A 121 -9.68 -5.28 -11.30
N ILE A 122 -9.36 -5.94 -12.40
CA ILE A 122 -8.45 -5.45 -13.44
C ILE A 122 -9.25 -5.23 -14.73
N ASN A 123 -9.25 -4.00 -15.24
CA ASN A 123 -9.92 -3.67 -16.50
C ASN A 123 -8.93 -3.70 -17.69
N ASN A 124 -9.45 -3.55 -18.89
CA ASN A 124 -8.66 -3.59 -20.12
C ASN A 124 -7.72 -2.39 -20.33
N ALA A 125 -7.88 -1.30 -19.55
CA ALA A 125 -6.97 -0.17 -19.52
C ALA A 125 -5.81 -0.35 -18.54
N GLY A 126 -5.77 -1.48 -17.80
CA GLY A 126 -4.76 -1.78 -16.80
C GLY A 126 -4.98 -1.10 -15.46
N ALA A 127 -6.14 -0.48 -15.22
CA ALA A 127 -6.48 0.00 -13.89
C ALA A 127 -6.80 -1.19 -12.98
N VAL A 128 -6.22 -1.19 -11.78
CA VAL A 128 -6.40 -2.23 -10.77
C VAL A 128 -7.11 -1.66 -9.56
N LYS A 129 -8.33 -2.11 -9.31
CA LYS A 129 -9.04 -1.83 -8.07
C LYS A 129 -8.69 -2.88 -7.04
N VAL A 130 -8.18 -2.46 -5.88
CA VAL A 130 -7.84 -3.34 -4.76
C VAL A 130 -8.85 -3.12 -3.65
N THR A 131 -9.44 -4.21 -3.15
CA THR A 131 -10.31 -4.18 -1.98
C THR A 131 -9.75 -5.10 -0.92
N GLN A 132 -9.48 -4.57 0.26
CA GLN A 132 -9.05 -5.31 1.43
C GLN A 132 -10.14 -5.28 2.49
N LYS A 133 -10.53 -6.45 2.99
CA LYS A 133 -11.55 -6.58 4.04
C LYS A 133 -11.04 -7.50 5.15
N LEU A 134 -10.98 -6.99 6.36
CA LEU A 134 -10.71 -7.75 7.58
C LEU A 134 -12.04 -8.02 8.32
N THR A 135 -12.22 -9.25 8.76
CA THR A 135 -13.34 -9.65 9.58
C THR A 135 -12.80 -10.34 10.84
N ALA A 136 -12.91 -9.68 11.98
CA ALA A 136 -12.50 -10.26 13.25
C ALA A 136 -13.60 -11.22 13.78
N ASP A 137 -13.18 -12.26 14.47
CA ASP A 137 -14.11 -13.15 15.19
C ASP A 137 -14.82 -12.38 16.31
N LYS A 138 -16.09 -12.63 16.50
CA LYS A 138 -16.93 -11.88 17.47
C LYS A 138 -16.40 -11.88 18.90
N ASN A 139 -15.69 -12.92 19.30
CA ASN A 139 -15.14 -13.10 20.65
C ASN A 139 -13.61 -12.95 20.67
N ALA A 140 -13.02 -12.41 19.62
CA ALA A 140 -11.59 -12.22 19.56
C ALA A 140 -11.09 -11.29 20.67
N LYS A 141 -10.10 -11.74 21.44
CA LYS A 141 -9.42 -10.94 22.46
C LYS A 141 -8.11 -10.43 21.87
N VAL A 142 -8.20 -9.60 20.83
CA VAL A 142 -7.08 -9.04 20.13
C VAL A 142 -7.00 -7.54 20.37
N SER A 143 -5.79 -7.02 20.45
CA SER A 143 -5.53 -5.59 20.58
C SER A 143 -6.01 -4.81 19.35
N ASN A 144 -6.07 -3.49 19.47
CA ASN A 144 -6.11 -2.60 18.32
C ASN A 144 -4.84 -2.75 17.49
N MET A 145 -4.86 -2.22 16.27
CA MET A 145 -3.71 -2.15 15.36
C MET A 145 -3.30 -0.71 15.13
N PHE A 146 -2.04 -0.46 14.75
CA PHE A 146 -1.56 0.88 14.43
C PHE A 146 -2.13 1.41 13.12
N ARG A 147 -2.31 0.55 12.12
CA ARG A 147 -2.85 0.94 10.82
C ARG A 147 -3.64 -0.19 10.17
N PHE A 148 -4.49 0.19 9.26
CA PHE A 148 -5.18 -0.72 8.36
C PHE A 148 -4.98 -0.25 6.92
N GLY A 149 -4.10 -0.91 6.21
CA GLY A 149 -3.72 -0.47 4.87
C GLY A 149 -2.96 -1.49 4.07
N LEU A 150 -2.28 -0.99 3.05
CA LEU A 150 -1.44 -1.72 2.11
C LEU A 150 -0.07 -1.05 2.04
N GLN A 151 0.95 -1.86 1.81
CA GLN A 151 2.33 -1.44 1.54
C GLN A 151 2.74 -1.92 0.16
N MET A 152 3.36 -1.05 -0.61
CA MET A 152 3.89 -1.36 -1.93
C MET A 152 5.30 -0.77 -2.08
N PRO A 153 6.35 -1.59 -1.92
CA PRO A 153 7.69 -1.16 -2.29
C PRO A 153 7.80 -0.96 -3.80
N MET A 154 8.17 0.23 -4.22
CA MET A 154 8.35 0.63 -5.61
C MET A 154 9.84 0.76 -5.94
N PRO A 155 10.24 0.67 -7.21
CA PRO A 155 11.58 1.06 -7.63
C PRO A 155 11.93 2.47 -7.13
N ARG A 156 13.17 2.66 -6.69
CA ARG A 156 13.65 3.94 -6.15
C ARG A 156 13.50 5.11 -7.13
N SER A 157 13.44 4.84 -8.42
CA SER A 157 13.24 5.85 -9.48
C SER A 157 11.91 6.61 -9.40
N PHE A 158 10.94 6.10 -8.63
CA PHE A 158 9.71 6.84 -8.31
C PHE A 158 9.98 7.80 -7.16
N GLU A 159 10.56 8.96 -7.47
CA GLU A 159 11.09 9.92 -6.50
C GLU A 159 10.20 11.14 -6.29
N THR A 160 9.10 11.28 -7.05
CA THR A 160 8.21 12.43 -6.95
C THR A 160 6.84 12.02 -6.44
N VAL A 161 6.38 12.72 -5.43
CA VAL A 161 5.03 12.65 -4.88
C VAL A 161 4.24 13.87 -5.32
N GLU A 162 3.04 13.66 -5.86
CA GLU A 162 2.05 14.71 -6.10
C GLU A 162 0.71 14.26 -5.51
N TYR A 163 0.09 15.09 -4.67
CA TYR A 163 -1.14 14.67 -4.01
C TYR A 163 -2.09 15.83 -3.75
N TYR A 164 -3.38 15.52 -3.62
CA TYR A 164 -4.40 16.39 -3.07
C TYR A 164 -4.82 15.87 -1.70
N GLY A 165 -4.48 16.61 -0.67
CA GLY A 165 -4.71 16.27 0.72
C GLY A 165 -4.16 17.33 1.67
N ARG A 166 -3.98 16.96 2.94
CA ARG A 166 -3.36 17.85 3.92
C ARG A 166 -1.85 17.81 3.83
N GLY A 167 -1.23 19.00 3.83
CA GLY A 167 0.21 19.15 3.69
C GLY A 167 0.68 20.61 3.89
N PRO A 168 1.91 20.94 3.46
CA PRO A 168 2.93 20.06 2.89
C PRO A 168 3.66 19.19 3.94
N VAL A 169 3.60 19.58 5.23
CA VAL A 169 4.24 18.87 6.34
C VAL A 169 3.52 17.57 6.66
N GLU A 170 4.23 16.64 7.28
CA GLU A 170 3.61 15.42 7.81
C GLU A 170 2.47 15.77 8.79
N ASN A 171 1.43 14.98 8.76
CA ASN A 171 0.30 15.16 9.65
C ASN A 171 -0.41 13.82 9.89
N TYR A 172 -0.99 13.67 11.07
CA TYR A 172 -1.65 12.46 11.52
C TYR A 172 -3.06 12.82 12.02
N ILE A 173 -3.95 11.86 12.15
CA ILE A 173 -5.35 12.10 12.50
C ILE A 173 -5.50 12.94 13.77
N ASP A 174 -4.63 12.73 14.75
CA ASP A 174 -4.61 13.44 16.04
C ASP A 174 -3.98 14.83 15.96
N ARG A 175 -3.25 15.16 14.88
CA ARG A 175 -2.52 16.43 14.72
C ARG A 175 -2.52 16.96 13.29
N ASN A 176 -3.64 16.88 12.58
CA ASN A 176 -3.73 17.31 11.18
C ASN A 176 -4.27 18.74 10.99
N HIS A 177 -4.68 19.43 12.05
CA HIS A 177 -5.20 20.79 11.96
C HIS A 177 -4.17 21.84 11.56
N CYS A 178 -2.87 21.54 11.71
CA CYS A 178 -1.78 22.41 11.29
C CYS A 178 -1.46 22.34 9.79
N ALA A 179 -2.12 21.44 9.06
CA ALA A 179 -1.88 21.19 7.65
C ALA A 179 -3.12 21.55 6.82
N ASP A 180 -2.91 22.37 5.79
CA ASP A 180 -3.99 22.85 4.93
C ASP A 180 -4.30 21.84 3.80
N LEU A 181 -5.55 21.81 3.36
CA LEU A 181 -5.95 21.07 2.16
C LEU A 181 -5.45 21.81 0.92
N GLY A 182 -4.69 21.10 0.10
CA GLY A 182 -4.12 21.65 -1.12
C GLY A 182 -3.57 20.57 -2.05
N ILE A 183 -3.08 21.01 -3.21
CA ILE A 183 -2.31 20.15 -4.12
C ILE A 183 -0.84 20.46 -3.88
N TYR A 184 -0.10 19.43 -3.55
CA TYR A 184 1.33 19.51 -3.22
C TYR A 184 2.15 18.62 -4.14
N ARG A 185 3.36 19.06 -4.44
CA ARG A 185 4.36 18.28 -5.17
C ARG A 185 5.69 18.39 -4.45
N GLN A 186 6.25 17.25 -4.10
CA GLN A 186 7.49 17.14 -3.31
C GLN A 186 8.29 15.93 -3.79
N SER A 187 9.58 15.92 -3.51
CA SER A 187 10.38 14.70 -3.65
C SER A 187 10.08 13.72 -2.52
N VAL A 188 10.35 12.44 -2.75
CA VAL A 188 10.28 11.42 -1.68
C VAL A 188 11.27 11.73 -0.56
N ALA A 189 12.46 12.24 -0.89
CA ALA A 189 13.45 12.65 0.10
C ALA A 189 12.93 13.75 1.05
N GLU A 190 12.13 14.71 0.55
CA GLU A 190 11.51 15.76 1.37
C GLU A 190 10.40 15.25 2.27
N GLN A 191 9.92 14.02 2.07
CA GLN A 191 8.89 13.43 2.93
C GLN A 191 9.44 12.93 4.26
N PHE A 192 10.73 12.59 4.31
CA PHE A 192 11.36 12.08 5.52
C PHE A 192 11.63 13.22 6.52
N TYR A 193 11.18 13.04 7.75
CA TYR A 193 11.52 13.94 8.85
C TYR A 193 12.53 13.23 9.77
N PRO A 194 13.74 13.79 9.95
CA PRO A 194 14.80 13.17 10.75
C PRO A 194 14.58 13.43 12.25
N TYR A 195 13.58 12.78 12.83
CA TYR A 195 13.44 12.76 14.29
C TYR A 195 14.74 12.26 14.93
N ILE A 196 15.00 12.62 16.17
CA ILE A 196 16.21 12.19 16.88
C ILE A 196 16.34 10.67 16.82
N ARG A 197 15.23 9.94 17.03
CA ARG A 197 15.18 8.48 16.94
C ARG A 197 14.45 8.02 15.68
N PRO A 198 14.85 6.86 15.14
CA PRO A 198 14.08 6.22 14.08
C PRO A 198 12.65 5.96 14.55
N GLN A 199 11.69 6.35 13.76
CA GLN A 199 10.28 6.18 14.05
C GLN A 199 9.42 6.45 12.81
N GLU A 200 8.12 6.16 12.88
CA GLU A 200 7.16 6.54 11.86
C GLU A 200 7.19 8.05 11.60
N ASN A 201 7.22 8.42 10.31
CA ASN A 201 7.17 9.81 9.88
C ASN A 201 6.65 9.93 8.44
N GLY A 202 6.45 11.16 7.97
CA GLY A 202 6.16 11.48 6.58
C GLY A 202 4.71 11.27 6.13
N THR A 203 3.81 10.76 6.96
CA THR A 203 2.41 10.53 6.60
C THR A 203 1.67 11.84 6.31
N LYS A 204 0.78 11.81 5.30
CA LYS A 204 -0.19 12.85 4.98
C LYS A 204 -1.59 12.27 5.10
N THR A 205 -2.55 13.06 5.60
CA THR A 205 -3.93 12.65 5.82
C THR A 205 -4.91 13.37 4.89
N ASP A 206 -6.17 12.94 4.90
CA ASP A 206 -7.23 13.50 4.07
C ASP A 206 -6.90 13.51 2.57
N ILE A 207 -6.19 12.46 2.11
CA ILE A 207 -5.78 12.32 0.72
C ILE A 207 -6.99 11.96 -0.15
N ARG A 208 -7.21 12.72 -1.24
CA ARG A 208 -8.21 12.42 -2.25
C ARG A 208 -7.62 11.66 -3.43
N TRP A 209 -6.39 12.01 -3.78
CA TRP A 209 -5.59 11.26 -4.73
C TRP A 209 -4.10 11.45 -4.44
N TRP A 210 -3.31 10.44 -4.80
CA TRP A 210 -1.88 10.37 -4.61
C TRP A 210 -1.23 9.84 -5.87
N LYS A 211 -0.17 10.49 -6.33
CA LYS A 211 0.64 10.03 -7.46
C LYS A 211 2.06 9.76 -7.03
N MET A 212 2.61 8.68 -7.53
CA MET A 212 4.05 8.39 -7.51
C MET A 212 4.56 8.53 -8.93
N LEU A 213 5.54 9.39 -9.15
CA LEU A 213 6.06 9.72 -10.47
C LEU A 213 7.58 9.55 -10.50
N ASP A 214 8.08 9.11 -11.64
CA ASP A 214 9.49 9.16 -11.97
C ASP A 214 9.91 10.52 -12.57
N GLN A 215 11.19 10.65 -12.93
CA GLN A 215 11.73 11.89 -13.52
C GLN A 215 11.08 12.24 -14.86
N SER A 216 10.54 11.28 -15.59
CA SER A 216 9.83 11.50 -16.85
C SER A 216 8.35 11.85 -16.67
N GLY A 217 7.88 11.89 -15.42
CA GLY A 217 6.48 12.15 -15.09
C GLY A 217 5.56 10.94 -15.28
N ASN A 218 6.10 9.75 -15.51
CA ASN A 218 5.35 8.50 -15.58
C ASN A 218 5.21 7.88 -14.20
N GLY A 219 4.12 7.16 -13.97
CA GLY A 219 3.89 6.51 -12.68
C GLY A 219 2.46 6.08 -12.48
N ILE A 220 2.05 6.02 -11.23
CA ILE A 220 0.68 5.61 -10.85
C ILE A 220 -0.05 6.73 -10.14
N LYS A 221 -1.37 6.71 -10.29
CA LYS A 221 -2.31 7.53 -9.50
C LYS A 221 -3.20 6.61 -8.68
N ILE A 222 -3.28 6.91 -7.40
CA ILE A 222 -4.10 6.18 -6.43
C ILE A 222 -5.27 7.06 -6.04
N VAL A 223 -6.46 6.47 -6.06
CA VAL A 223 -7.71 7.08 -5.60
C VAL A 223 -8.46 6.06 -4.75
N ALA A 224 -9.26 6.53 -3.80
CA ALA A 224 -10.10 5.67 -2.98
C ALA A 224 -11.52 6.23 -2.90
N ALA A 225 -12.47 5.41 -2.45
CA ALA A 225 -13.88 5.80 -2.30
C ALA A 225 -14.10 6.84 -1.17
N ALA A 226 -13.14 6.96 -0.26
CA ALA A 226 -13.13 7.95 0.83
C ALA A 226 -11.71 8.49 1.00
N PRO A 227 -11.52 9.63 1.66
CA PRO A 227 -10.20 10.13 2.00
C PRO A 227 -9.39 9.07 2.77
N PHE A 228 -8.09 9.02 2.50
CA PHE A 228 -7.16 8.05 3.06
C PHE A 228 -5.89 8.75 3.56
N SER A 229 -5.00 7.99 4.20
CA SER A 229 -3.66 8.44 4.55
C SER A 229 -2.63 7.77 3.65
N ALA A 230 -1.54 8.45 3.35
CA ALA A 230 -0.45 7.89 2.57
C ALA A 230 0.91 8.43 3.00
N SER A 231 1.94 7.63 2.77
CA SER A 231 3.34 8.02 2.91
C SER A 231 4.20 7.36 1.83
N ALA A 232 5.28 8.00 1.45
CA ALA A 232 6.28 7.44 0.55
C ALA A 232 7.66 7.86 1.05
N LEU A 233 8.49 6.89 1.44
CA LEU A 233 9.82 7.11 2.00
C LEU A 233 10.85 6.21 1.30
N HIS A 234 12.11 6.62 1.30
CA HIS A 234 13.25 5.75 0.96
C HIS A 234 13.71 4.91 2.16
N TYR A 235 12.79 4.58 3.06
CA TYR A 235 13.02 3.78 4.27
C TYR A 235 11.95 2.71 4.38
N THR A 236 12.33 1.54 4.86
CA THR A 236 11.36 0.50 5.20
C THR A 236 10.80 0.74 6.60
N ILE A 237 9.66 0.13 6.89
CA ILE A 237 9.09 0.18 8.25
C ILE A 237 10.07 -0.46 9.24
N GLU A 238 10.70 -1.56 8.83
CA GLU A 238 11.64 -2.32 9.63
C GLU A 238 12.90 -1.52 9.97
N SER A 239 13.41 -0.71 9.03
CA SER A 239 14.60 0.13 9.27
C SER A 239 14.34 1.27 10.26
N LEU A 240 13.08 1.68 10.42
CA LEU A 240 12.67 2.71 11.37
C LEU A 240 12.14 2.15 12.70
N ASP A 241 11.98 0.83 12.81
CA ASP A 241 11.40 0.17 13.98
C ASP A 241 12.50 -0.31 14.95
N GLU A 242 12.65 0.36 16.09
CA GLU A 242 13.62 -0.01 17.12
C GLU A 242 13.24 -1.24 17.96
N GLY A 243 12.09 -1.86 17.69
CA GLY A 243 11.69 -3.12 18.32
C GLY A 243 11.00 -2.96 19.68
N TRP A 244 11.37 -3.81 20.65
CA TRP A 244 10.68 -3.92 21.95
C TRP A 244 10.95 -2.78 22.92
N SER A 245 12.15 -2.27 22.87
CA SER A 245 12.62 -1.23 23.76
C SER A 245 13.08 -0.05 22.94
N LYS A 246 12.97 1.12 23.53
CA LYS A 246 13.52 2.34 22.99
C LYS A 246 15.05 2.23 23.06
N GLU A 247 15.67 1.98 21.92
CA GLU A 247 17.12 1.96 21.77
C GLU A 247 17.66 3.40 21.72
N GLN A 248 18.98 3.54 21.66
CA GLN A 248 19.63 4.84 21.51
C GLN A 248 20.05 5.12 20.04
N GLY A 249 19.34 4.53 19.10
CA GLY A 249 19.56 4.79 17.68
C GLY A 249 19.25 6.24 17.30
N HIS A 250 19.91 6.71 16.25
CA HIS A 250 19.68 8.02 15.67
C HIS A 250 19.19 7.88 14.23
N SER A 251 18.17 8.65 13.84
CA SER A 251 17.62 8.61 12.49
C SER A 251 18.66 8.90 11.40
N GLN A 252 19.70 9.67 11.72
CA GLN A 252 20.81 9.98 10.82
C GLN A 252 21.73 8.78 10.55
N GLU A 253 21.64 7.72 11.35
CA GLU A 253 22.42 6.51 11.21
C GLU A 253 21.66 5.41 10.46
N VAL A 254 20.39 5.66 10.10
CA VAL A 254 19.58 4.72 9.31
C VAL A 254 19.83 4.96 7.84
N ASP A 255 20.31 3.94 7.16
CA ASP A 255 20.55 3.99 5.73
C ASP A 255 19.24 4.01 4.93
N GLU A 256 19.22 4.77 3.86
CA GLU A 256 18.14 4.71 2.88
C GLU A 256 18.13 3.35 2.17
N ALA A 257 16.94 2.83 1.94
CA ALA A 257 16.76 1.62 1.15
C ALA A 257 16.77 1.94 -0.36
N ASP A 258 17.21 0.98 -1.17
CA ASP A 258 17.12 1.08 -2.63
C ASP A 258 15.68 0.82 -3.13
N LEU A 259 14.74 1.55 -2.58
CA LEU A 259 13.33 1.52 -2.95
C LEU A 259 12.61 2.80 -2.54
N THR A 260 11.39 2.97 -3.01
CA THR A 260 10.40 3.90 -2.48
C THR A 260 9.28 3.09 -1.84
N ASN A 261 9.17 3.17 -0.52
CA ASN A 261 8.16 2.44 0.24
C ASN A 261 6.86 3.24 0.31
N LEU A 262 5.87 2.86 -0.48
CA LEU A 262 4.55 3.47 -0.50
C LEU A 262 3.64 2.75 0.49
N CYS A 263 3.06 3.49 1.42
CA CYS A 263 2.02 3.03 2.33
C CYS A 263 0.71 3.77 2.06
N ILE A 264 -0.40 3.03 2.03
CA ILE A 264 -1.74 3.56 1.78
C ILE A 264 -2.65 2.99 2.85
N ASP A 265 -3.26 3.85 3.65
CA ASP A 265 -4.02 3.44 4.82
C ASP A 265 -5.43 4.02 4.84
N LYS A 266 -6.39 3.17 5.16
CA LYS A 266 -7.74 3.64 5.49
C LYS A 266 -7.73 4.37 6.83
N VAL A 267 -7.02 3.81 7.79
CA VAL A 267 -6.84 4.35 9.15
C VAL A 267 -5.40 4.13 9.57
N GLN A 268 -4.84 5.15 10.18
CA GLN A 268 -3.56 5.11 10.88
C GLN A 268 -3.72 5.83 12.21
N ALA A 269 -3.48 5.14 13.30
CA ALA A 269 -3.55 5.67 14.66
C ALA A 269 -2.18 6.08 15.17
#